data_e03c65b646d75866d76565d6136582f0
#
_entry.id   e03c65b646d75866d76565d6136582f0
#
_cell.length_a   1.000
_cell.length_b   1.000
_cell.length_c   1.000
_cell.angle_alpha   90.00
_cell.angle_beta   90.00
_cell.angle_gamma   90.00
#
_symmetry.space_group_name_H-M   'P 1'
#
loop_
_entity.id
_entity.type
_entity.pdbx_description
1 polymer ?
#
loop_
_entity_poly.entity_id
_entity_poly.type
_entity_poly.pdbx_seq_one_letter_code
_entity_poly.pdbx_strand_id
1 'polypeptide(L)'
;STLQADVQTPLHLQPLELYPGLEPGGVHRSQYLQQQAPTRSRTQPCWADIRLHGLAVGLDMGRQEPERLYNTLDAHRLLQWAHLHGSHIQLELAQKLVHAYFGQGADISNHQVLADLAASAGLHRPQTLAYLQGNEDAQAVREAESFYRGMGIVTVPTFIFNHRQLLRGNHPPEGFARAIQHVAAATSLP
;
A
#
# COMPACT_ATOMS: atom_id res chain seq x y z
N SER A 1 -24.08 15.35 -2.61
CA SER A 1 -23.48 16.48 -1.88
C SER A 1 -21.96 16.29 -1.91
N THR A 2 -21.32 17.09 -2.69
CA THR A 2 -19.86 17.24 -2.76
C THR A 2 -19.36 17.66 -1.39
N LEU A 3 -18.33 16.98 -0.86
CA LEU A 3 -17.51 17.53 0.21
C LEU A 3 -17.11 18.93 -0.24
N GLN A 4 -17.41 19.96 0.56
CA GLN A 4 -16.96 21.29 0.28
C GLN A 4 -15.45 21.25 0.07
N ALA A 5 -14.96 21.96 -0.94
CA ALA A 5 -13.58 21.91 -1.44
C ALA A 5 -12.49 22.32 -0.42
N ASP A 6 -12.87 22.67 0.81
CA ASP A 6 -11.98 23.25 1.81
C ASP A 6 -11.42 22.24 2.83
N VAL A 7 -11.83 20.96 2.80
CA VAL A 7 -11.26 19.95 3.69
C VAL A 7 -10.06 19.29 3.01
N GLN A 8 -8.90 19.92 3.12
CA GLN A 8 -7.62 19.27 2.79
C GLN A 8 -7.34 18.22 3.87
N THR A 9 -7.63 16.96 3.53
CA THR A 9 -7.32 15.83 4.42
C THR A 9 -6.00 15.22 3.98
N PRO A 10 -4.90 15.41 4.71
CA PRO A 10 -3.63 14.78 4.37
C PRO A 10 -3.79 13.26 4.42
N LEU A 11 -3.34 12.57 3.37
CA LEU A 11 -3.30 11.12 3.31
C LEU A 11 -1.87 10.65 3.52
N HIS A 12 -1.70 9.74 4.50
CA HIS A 12 -0.43 9.11 4.83
C HIS A 12 -0.55 7.61 4.64
N LEU A 13 0.32 7.03 3.81
CA LEU A 13 0.37 5.57 3.64
C LEU A 13 1.21 4.96 4.75
N GLN A 14 0.67 3.89 5.35
CA GLN A 14 1.33 3.13 6.41
C GLN A 14 1.65 1.71 5.94
N PRO A 15 2.76 1.10 6.40
CA PRO A 15 3.17 -0.21 5.93
C PRO A 15 2.31 -1.31 6.53
N LEU A 16 2.00 -2.31 5.69
CA LEU A 16 1.47 -3.60 6.13
C LEU A 16 1.79 -4.68 5.09
N GLU A 17 2.82 -5.49 5.34
CA GLU A 17 3.14 -6.63 4.49
C GLU A 17 2.06 -7.71 4.61
N LEU A 18 1.43 -8.10 3.50
CA LEU A 18 0.46 -9.20 3.49
C LEU A 18 1.14 -10.56 3.60
N TYR A 19 2.40 -10.64 3.19
CA TYR A 19 3.22 -11.85 3.18
C TYR A 19 4.61 -11.55 3.78
N PRO A 20 4.67 -11.26 5.10
CA PRO A 20 5.93 -10.93 5.75
C PRO A 20 6.88 -12.14 5.71
N GLY A 21 8.17 -11.88 5.53
CA GLY A 21 9.19 -12.92 5.57
C GLY A 21 9.37 -13.70 4.26
N LEU A 22 8.81 -13.25 3.13
CA LEU A 22 9.20 -13.80 1.83
C LEU A 22 10.67 -13.51 1.56
N GLU A 23 11.36 -14.51 0.99
CA GLU A 23 12.76 -14.37 0.57
C GLU A 23 12.91 -13.34 -0.57
N PRO A 24 14.08 -12.68 -0.71
CA PRO A 24 14.41 -11.86 -1.87
C PRO A 24 14.17 -12.64 -3.18
N GLY A 25 13.64 -11.96 -4.20
CA GLY A 25 13.25 -12.59 -5.47
C GLY A 25 11.89 -13.29 -5.42
N GLY A 26 11.26 -13.37 -4.25
CA GLY A 26 9.89 -13.82 -4.09
C GLY A 26 9.66 -15.31 -4.37
N VAL A 27 8.39 -15.69 -4.39
CA VAL A 27 7.94 -17.07 -4.60
C VAL A 27 6.87 -17.14 -5.68
N HIS A 28 6.73 -18.30 -6.31
CA HIS A 28 5.61 -18.55 -7.22
C HIS A 28 4.29 -18.48 -6.44
N ARG A 29 3.39 -17.62 -6.90
CA ARG A 29 2.11 -17.34 -6.24
C ARG A 29 1.28 -18.62 -6.05
N SER A 30 1.16 -19.43 -7.08
CA SER A 30 0.40 -20.68 -7.01
C SER A 30 0.94 -21.66 -5.97
N GLN A 31 2.27 -21.83 -5.90
CA GLN A 31 2.92 -22.69 -4.91
C GLN A 31 2.70 -22.17 -3.49
N TYR A 32 2.90 -20.88 -3.27
CA TYR A 32 2.68 -20.26 -1.96
C TYR A 32 1.23 -20.43 -1.50
N LEU A 33 0.26 -20.18 -2.38
CA LEU A 33 -1.15 -20.30 -2.06
C LEU A 33 -1.59 -21.73 -1.75
N GLN A 34 -1.02 -22.73 -2.45
CA GLN A 34 -1.27 -24.13 -2.15
C GLN A 34 -0.76 -24.51 -0.75
N GLN A 35 0.42 -24.05 -0.37
CA GLN A 35 0.99 -24.29 0.95
C GLN A 35 0.16 -23.65 2.08
N GLN A 36 -0.47 -22.50 1.81
CA GLN A 36 -1.29 -21.76 2.79
C GLN A 36 -2.78 -22.14 2.73
N ALA A 37 -3.18 -23.03 1.84
CA ALA A 37 -4.59 -23.39 1.61
C ALA A 37 -5.39 -23.79 2.86
N PRO A 38 -4.81 -24.47 3.87
CA PRO A 38 -5.56 -24.85 5.08
C PRO A 38 -5.96 -23.67 5.98
N THR A 39 -5.24 -22.55 5.88
CA THR A 39 -5.40 -21.39 6.78
C THR A 39 -6.11 -20.20 6.13
N ARG A 40 -6.39 -20.27 4.83
CA ARG A 40 -6.88 -19.13 4.06
C ARG A 40 -8.41 -19.10 3.95
N SER A 41 -8.99 -17.93 4.23
CA SER A 41 -10.41 -17.67 3.95
C SER A 41 -10.71 -17.82 2.46
N ARG A 42 -11.79 -18.52 2.12
CA ARG A 42 -12.28 -18.75 0.75
C ARG A 42 -12.84 -17.50 0.04
N THR A 43 -12.85 -16.35 0.68
CA THR A 43 -13.49 -15.11 0.18
C THR A 43 -12.50 -14.10 -0.39
N GLN A 44 -11.52 -14.54 -1.19
CA GLN A 44 -10.71 -13.56 -1.94
C GLN A 44 -11.47 -13.15 -3.21
N PRO A 45 -11.52 -11.84 -3.52
CA PRO A 45 -12.07 -11.39 -4.79
C PRO A 45 -11.29 -12.01 -5.95
N CYS A 46 -11.99 -12.36 -7.00
CA CYS A 46 -11.36 -12.90 -8.19
C CYS A 46 -10.55 -11.80 -8.90
N TRP A 47 -9.47 -12.18 -9.58
CA TRP A 47 -8.62 -11.22 -10.28
C TRP A 47 -9.39 -10.35 -11.29
N ALA A 48 -10.38 -10.95 -11.97
CA ALA A 48 -11.21 -10.21 -12.91
C ALA A 48 -11.97 -9.05 -12.24
N ASP A 49 -12.50 -9.27 -11.03
CA ASP A 49 -13.20 -8.24 -10.27
C ASP A 49 -12.25 -7.12 -9.82
N ILE A 50 -11.05 -7.50 -9.33
CA ILE A 50 -10.01 -6.54 -8.93
C ILE A 50 -9.62 -5.67 -10.13
N ARG A 51 -9.42 -6.31 -11.29
CA ARG A 51 -9.06 -5.62 -12.55
C ARG A 51 -10.15 -4.67 -13.02
N LEU A 52 -11.42 -5.07 -12.97
CA LEU A 52 -12.55 -4.21 -13.35
C LEU A 52 -12.63 -2.97 -12.44
N HIS A 53 -12.44 -3.13 -11.13
CA HIS A 53 -12.40 -2.00 -10.21
C HIS A 53 -11.20 -1.10 -10.47
N GLY A 54 -10.03 -1.66 -10.77
CA GLY A 54 -8.85 -0.90 -11.17
C GLY A 54 -9.11 -0.04 -12.40
N LEU A 55 -9.66 -0.62 -13.45
CA LEU A 55 -10.00 0.08 -14.71
C LEU A 55 -11.00 1.22 -14.46
N ALA A 56 -11.97 1.04 -13.58
CA ALA A 56 -12.97 2.06 -13.25
C ALA A 56 -12.35 3.32 -12.59
N VAL A 57 -11.16 3.20 -12.02
CA VAL A 57 -10.40 4.32 -11.41
C VAL A 57 -9.13 4.68 -12.21
N GLY A 58 -9.01 4.19 -13.45
CA GLY A 58 -7.89 4.51 -14.33
C GLY A 58 -6.62 3.70 -14.10
N LEU A 59 -6.68 2.60 -13.32
CA LEU A 59 -5.56 1.70 -13.08
C LEU A 59 -5.64 0.49 -14.02
N ASP A 60 -4.71 0.37 -14.95
CA ASP A 60 -4.54 -0.87 -15.73
C ASP A 60 -3.70 -1.87 -14.92
N MET A 61 -4.36 -2.89 -14.42
CA MET A 61 -3.77 -3.93 -13.57
C MET A 61 -3.40 -5.20 -14.35
N GLY A 62 -3.12 -5.08 -15.64
CA GLY A 62 -2.75 -6.22 -16.47
C GLY A 62 -3.89 -7.25 -16.65
N ARG A 63 -3.73 -8.14 -17.64
CA ARG A 63 -4.75 -9.16 -17.95
C ARG A 63 -4.70 -10.34 -16.99
N GLN A 64 -3.54 -10.67 -16.48
CA GLN A 64 -3.30 -11.81 -15.60
C GLN A 64 -2.80 -11.33 -14.24
N GLU A 65 -3.19 -12.07 -13.21
CA GLU A 65 -2.66 -11.85 -11.87
C GLU A 65 -1.15 -12.10 -11.85
N PRO A 66 -0.35 -11.29 -11.13
CA PRO A 66 1.10 -11.49 -11.06
C PRO A 66 1.46 -12.93 -10.64
N GLU A 67 2.35 -13.56 -11.40
CA GLU A 67 2.76 -14.95 -11.15
C GLU A 67 3.60 -15.13 -9.89
N ARG A 68 4.24 -14.06 -9.43
CA ARG A 68 5.13 -14.08 -8.27
C ARG A 68 4.64 -13.14 -7.18
N LEU A 69 4.83 -13.57 -5.94
CA LEU A 69 4.72 -12.75 -4.75
C LEU A 69 6.14 -12.34 -4.33
N TYR A 70 6.39 -11.05 -4.22
CA TYR A 70 7.68 -10.51 -3.82
C TYR A 70 7.69 -10.07 -2.36
N ASN A 71 8.88 -10.03 -1.75
CA ASN A 71 9.06 -9.36 -0.48
C ASN A 71 8.80 -7.85 -0.66
N THR A 72 8.03 -7.26 0.23
CA THR A 72 7.62 -5.84 0.11
C THR A 72 8.22 -4.93 1.18
N LEU A 73 9.12 -5.46 2.02
CA LEU A 73 9.73 -4.65 3.09
C LEU A 73 10.42 -3.40 2.54
N ASP A 74 11.27 -3.57 1.51
CA ASP A 74 12.02 -2.46 0.93
C ASP A 74 11.13 -1.45 0.19
N ALA A 75 10.05 -1.92 -0.43
CA ALA A 75 9.03 -1.03 -1.00
C ALA A 75 8.33 -0.20 0.10
N HIS A 76 8.02 -0.80 1.25
CA HIS A 76 7.45 -0.08 2.40
C HIS A 76 8.43 0.90 3.03
N ARG A 77 9.71 0.50 3.20
CA ARG A 77 10.78 1.41 3.64
C ARG A 77 10.87 2.63 2.73
N LEU A 78 10.91 2.37 1.43
CA LEU A 78 11.01 3.42 0.41
C LEU A 78 9.80 4.37 0.42
N LEU A 79 8.59 3.86 0.66
CA LEU A 79 7.38 4.69 0.82
C LEU A 79 7.46 5.56 2.08
N GLN A 80 7.99 5.06 3.19
CA GLN A 80 8.21 5.87 4.41
C GLN A 80 9.25 6.96 4.14
N TRP A 81 10.36 6.61 3.51
CA TRP A 81 11.40 7.58 3.14
C TRP A 81 10.86 8.63 2.14
N ALA A 82 10.05 8.24 1.16
CA ALA A 82 9.40 9.15 0.22
C ALA A 82 8.49 10.16 0.93
N HIS A 83 7.81 9.73 2.01
CA HIS A 83 6.97 10.62 2.82
C HIS A 83 7.73 11.79 3.43
N LEU A 84 8.99 11.59 3.83
CA LEU A 84 9.85 12.66 4.37
C LEU A 84 10.18 13.73 3.32
N HIS A 85 10.06 13.38 2.02
CA HIS A 85 10.26 14.32 0.90
C HIS A 85 8.94 14.98 0.44
N GLY A 86 7.81 14.50 0.95
CA GLY A 86 6.48 15.05 0.69
C GLY A 86 5.42 13.97 0.51
N SER A 87 4.24 14.21 1.08
CA SER A 87 3.11 13.26 0.99
C SER A 87 2.69 12.98 -0.46
N HIS A 88 2.81 13.96 -1.36
CA HIS A 88 2.52 13.79 -2.78
C HIS A 88 3.52 12.83 -3.45
N ILE A 89 4.81 12.87 -3.06
CA ILE A 89 5.85 11.96 -3.58
C ILE A 89 5.55 10.52 -3.11
N GLN A 90 5.16 10.35 -1.83
CA GLN A 90 4.75 9.04 -1.32
C GLN A 90 3.58 8.46 -2.12
N LEU A 91 2.56 9.25 -2.39
CA LEU A 91 1.37 8.81 -3.13
C LEU A 91 1.70 8.47 -4.60
N GLU A 92 2.49 9.32 -5.25
CA GLU A 92 2.92 9.07 -6.63
C GLU A 92 3.76 7.79 -6.73
N LEU A 93 4.71 7.60 -5.82
CA LEU A 93 5.51 6.38 -5.76
C LEU A 93 4.64 5.14 -5.51
N ALA A 94 3.66 5.23 -4.62
CA ALA A 94 2.75 4.13 -4.36
C ALA A 94 1.94 3.73 -5.60
N GLN A 95 1.45 4.70 -6.37
CA GLN A 95 0.75 4.44 -7.64
C GLN A 95 1.67 3.76 -8.66
N LYS A 96 2.92 4.21 -8.76
CA LYS A 96 3.93 3.60 -9.65
C LYS A 96 4.27 2.17 -9.24
N LEU A 97 4.42 1.89 -7.94
CA LEU A 97 4.64 0.54 -7.40
C LEU A 97 3.46 -0.41 -7.73
N VAL A 98 2.23 0.07 -7.52
CA VAL A 98 1.02 -0.70 -7.86
C VAL A 98 0.98 -1.00 -9.35
N HIS A 99 1.20 0.00 -10.20
CA HIS A 99 1.21 -0.20 -11.66
C HIS A 99 2.34 -1.12 -12.12
N ALA A 100 3.55 -0.96 -11.58
CA ALA A 100 4.69 -1.81 -11.93
C ALA A 100 4.44 -3.28 -11.55
N TYR A 101 3.95 -3.54 -10.34
CA TYR A 101 3.70 -4.90 -9.89
C TYR A 101 2.46 -5.52 -10.56
N PHE A 102 1.30 -4.88 -10.45
CA PHE A 102 0.04 -5.46 -10.94
C PHE A 102 -0.15 -5.30 -12.45
N GLY A 103 0.36 -4.22 -13.05
CA GLY A 103 0.24 -3.96 -14.48
C GLY A 103 1.31 -4.66 -15.32
N GLN A 104 2.55 -4.75 -14.79
CA GLN A 104 3.72 -5.19 -15.55
C GLN A 104 4.38 -6.44 -14.97
N GLY A 105 3.98 -6.91 -13.79
CA GLY A 105 4.60 -8.05 -13.09
C GLY A 105 6.02 -7.77 -12.61
N ALA A 106 6.38 -6.49 -12.44
CA ALA A 106 7.73 -6.08 -12.05
C ALA A 106 8.12 -6.60 -10.67
N ASP A 107 9.40 -6.93 -10.51
CA ASP A 107 9.99 -7.33 -9.22
C ASP A 107 10.19 -6.11 -8.32
N ILE A 108 9.21 -5.86 -7.45
CA ILE A 108 9.26 -4.76 -6.46
C ILE A 108 10.10 -5.08 -5.21
N SER A 109 10.82 -6.19 -5.18
CA SER A 109 11.88 -6.46 -4.21
C SER A 109 13.27 -6.10 -4.74
N ASN A 110 13.38 -5.81 -6.05
CA ASN A 110 14.63 -5.45 -6.71
C ASN A 110 14.95 -3.96 -6.49
N HIS A 111 16.09 -3.68 -5.86
CA HIS A 111 16.52 -2.30 -5.55
C HIS A 111 16.69 -1.40 -6.79
N GLN A 112 17.09 -1.95 -7.95
CA GLN A 112 17.20 -1.16 -9.18
C GLN A 112 15.81 -0.73 -9.68
N VAL A 113 14.84 -1.67 -9.67
CA VAL A 113 13.45 -1.39 -10.02
C VAL A 113 12.85 -0.35 -9.07
N LEU A 114 13.04 -0.52 -7.77
CA LEU A 114 12.56 0.43 -6.77
C LEU A 114 13.16 1.82 -6.96
N ALA A 115 14.48 1.90 -7.24
CA ALA A 115 15.17 3.17 -7.46
C ALA A 115 14.72 3.86 -8.75
N ASP A 116 14.41 3.13 -9.82
CA ASP A 116 13.89 3.68 -11.07
C ASP A 116 12.46 4.24 -10.87
N LEU A 117 11.61 3.51 -10.15
CA LEU A 117 10.26 3.97 -9.79
C LEU A 117 10.31 5.23 -8.90
N ALA A 118 11.21 5.24 -7.92
CA ALA A 118 11.42 6.39 -7.04
C ALA A 118 11.91 7.62 -7.81
N ALA A 119 12.83 7.45 -8.74
CA ALA A 119 13.31 8.52 -9.61
C ALA A 119 12.19 9.10 -10.47
N SER A 120 11.32 8.26 -11.00
CA SER A 120 10.15 8.69 -11.76
C SER A 120 9.08 9.40 -10.91
N ALA A 121 9.13 9.26 -9.58
CA ALA A 121 8.32 9.97 -8.60
C ALA A 121 9.00 11.23 -8.04
N GLY A 122 10.21 11.61 -8.54
CA GLY A 122 10.91 12.81 -8.15
C GLY A 122 12.02 12.64 -7.10
N LEU A 123 12.34 11.41 -6.68
CA LEU A 123 13.45 11.13 -5.79
C LEU A 123 14.78 10.97 -6.54
N HIS A 124 15.90 11.22 -5.84
CA HIS A 124 17.22 11.12 -6.44
C HIS A 124 17.70 9.66 -6.48
N ARG A 125 17.77 9.04 -7.67
CA ARG A 125 18.09 7.62 -7.88
C ARG A 125 19.32 7.11 -7.13
N PRO A 126 20.52 7.75 -7.21
CA PRO A 126 21.69 7.31 -6.45
C PRO A 126 21.49 7.30 -4.94
N GLN A 127 20.80 8.29 -4.37
CA GLN A 127 20.49 8.34 -2.95
C GLN A 127 19.49 7.23 -2.56
N THR A 128 18.51 6.98 -3.41
CA THR A 128 17.54 5.88 -3.22
C THR A 128 18.27 4.53 -3.20
N LEU A 129 19.21 4.29 -4.10
CA LEU A 129 19.99 3.05 -4.11
C LEU A 129 20.85 2.90 -2.85
N ALA A 130 21.51 3.97 -2.41
CA ALA A 130 22.29 3.96 -1.17
C ALA A 130 21.42 3.65 0.04
N TYR A 131 20.23 4.28 0.13
CA TYR A 131 19.24 4.00 1.18
C TYR A 131 18.75 2.54 1.17
N LEU A 132 18.42 1.98 0.00
CA LEU A 132 17.94 0.61 -0.12
C LEU A 132 19.02 -0.44 0.20
N GLN A 133 20.30 -0.13 -0.07
CA GLN A 133 21.44 -0.99 0.28
C GLN A 133 21.71 -1.06 1.79
N GLY A 134 21.27 -0.06 2.53
CA GLY A 134 21.29 -0.04 3.99
C GLY A 134 20.09 -0.74 4.63
N ASN A 135 20.01 -0.68 5.95
CA ASN A 135 18.89 -1.23 6.73
C ASN A 135 18.08 -0.12 7.43
N GLU A 136 18.27 1.12 7.01
CA GLU A 136 17.55 2.26 7.56
C GLU A 136 16.05 2.03 7.47
N ASP A 137 15.32 2.39 8.50
CA ASP A 137 13.87 2.27 8.64
C ASP A 137 13.28 0.83 8.59
N ALA A 138 14.09 -0.22 8.40
CA ALA A 138 13.59 -1.59 8.39
C ALA A 138 12.92 -1.98 9.72
N GLN A 139 13.54 -1.58 10.83
CA GLN A 139 12.98 -1.80 12.16
C GLN A 139 11.73 -0.95 12.39
N ALA A 140 11.73 0.32 11.98
CA ALA A 140 10.58 1.21 12.11
C ALA A 140 9.36 0.69 11.33
N VAL A 141 9.56 0.16 10.11
CA VAL A 141 8.50 -0.48 9.32
C VAL A 141 7.91 -1.68 10.07
N ARG A 142 8.75 -2.58 10.60
CA ARG A 142 8.29 -3.75 11.37
C ARG A 142 7.55 -3.39 12.65
N GLU A 143 8.00 -2.35 13.35
CA GLU A 143 7.32 -1.83 14.54
C GLU A 143 5.96 -1.23 14.21
N ALA A 144 5.86 -0.44 13.13
CA ALA A 144 4.59 0.08 12.64
C ALA A 144 3.62 -1.05 12.26
N GLU A 145 4.09 -2.06 11.54
CA GLU A 145 3.28 -3.23 11.20
C GLU A 145 2.80 -3.99 12.43
N SER A 146 3.69 -4.23 13.39
CA SER A 146 3.35 -4.89 14.65
C SER A 146 2.30 -4.10 15.43
N PHE A 147 2.43 -2.79 15.48
CA PHE A 147 1.45 -1.89 16.10
C PHE A 147 0.08 -2.01 15.43
N TYR A 148 0.01 -1.93 14.08
CA TYR A 148 -1.26 -2.04 13.36
C TYR A 148 -1.88 -3.44 13.49
N ARG A 149 -1.08 -4.49 13.45
CA ARG A 149 -1.55 -5.86 13.70
C ARG A 149 -2.09 -6.04 15.13
N GLY A 150 -1.42 -5.41 16.11
CA GLY A 150 -1.89 -5.35 17.50
C GLY A 150 -3.25 -4.66 17.66
N MET A 151 -3.57 -3.69 16.78
CA MET A 151 -4.89 -3.07 16.68
C MET A 151 -5.94 -3.93 15.92
N GLY A 152 -5.59 -5.15 15.53
CA GLY A 152 -6.46 -6.03 14.74
C GLY A 152 -6.57 -5.65 13.26
N ILE A 153 -5.62 -4.87 12.71
CA ILE A 153 -5.55 -4.54 11.30
C ILE A 153 -4.74 -5.64 10.61
N VAL A 154 -5.44 -6.55 9.93
CA VAL A 154 -4.87 -7.70 9.23
C VAL A 154 -5.25 -7.74 7.76
N THR A 155 -5.98 -6.74 7.30
CA THR A 155 -6.46 -6.62 5.92
C THR A 155 -6.23 -5.23 5.37
N VAL A 156 -6.05 -5.14 4.06
CA VAL A 156 -5.92 -3.89 3.32
C VAL A 156 -6.99 -3.84 2.22
N PRO A 157 -7.46 -2.66 1.84
CA PRO A 157 -7.17 -1.37 2.46
C PRO A 157 -7.88 -1.21 3.82
N THR A 158 -7.21 -0.56 4.77
CA THR A 158 -7.81 -0.10 6.03
C THR A 158 -7.47 1.38 6.19
N PHE A 159 -8.48 2.18 6.45
CA PHE A 159 -8.34 3.63 6.62
C PHE A 159 -8.55 4.00 8.08
N ILE A 160 -7.69 4.87 8.60
CA ILE A 160 -7.75 5.37 9.97
C ILE A 160 -7.94 6.89 9.90
N PHE A 161 -9.03 7.39 10.45
CA PHE A 161 -9.35 8.82 10.50
C PHE A 161 -9.04 9.36 11.90
N ASN A 162 -8.13 10.34 11.99
CA ASN A 162 -7.72 11.01 13.24
C ASN A 162 -7.44 10.04 14.40
N HIS A 163 -6.83 8.88 14.13
CA HIS A 163 -6.50 7.84 15.11
C HIS A 163 -7.71 7.28 15.90
N ARG A 164 -8.96 7.52 15.45
CA ARG A 164 -10.18 7.18 16.19
C ARG A 164 -11.13 6.26 15.44
N GLN A 165 -11.32 6.49 14.14
CA GLN A 165 -12.29 5.73 13.35
C GLN A 165 -11.59 4.87 12.31
N LEU A 166 -11.96 3.60 12.24
CA LEU A 166 -11.48 2.63 11.26
C LEU A 166 -12.55 2.39 10.19
N LEU A 167 -12.13 2.39 8.93
CA LEU A 167 -12.92 1.95 7.79
C LEU A 167 -12.15 0.84 7.07
N ARG A 168 -12.67 -0.38 7.04
CA ARG A 168 -12.01 -1.54 6.45
C ARG A 168 -12.61 -1.89 5.10
N GLY A 169 -11.74 -2.21 4.14
CA GLY A 169 -12.16 -2.61 2.80
C GLY A 169 -12.44 -1.45 1.86
N ASN A 170 -12.92 -1.82 0.67
CA ASN A 170 -13.27 -0.83 -0.35
C ASN A 170 -14.66 -0.25 -0.07
N HIS A 171 -14.77 1.07 -0.16
CA HIS A 171 -16.01 1.81 0.05
C HIS A 171 -16.24 2.80 -1.09
N PRO A 172 -17.49 3.11 -1.42
CA PRO A 172 -17.79 4.18 -2.35
C PRO A 172 -17.43 5.56 -1.72
N PRO A 173 -17.22 6.60 -2.55
CA PRO A 173 -16.81 7.93 -2.09
C PRO A 173 -17.65 8.50 -0.93
N GLU A 174 -18.96 8.20 -0.93
CA GLU A 174 -19.90 8.66 0.12
C GLU A 174 -19.59 8.02 1.49
N GLY A 175 -19.00 6.81 1.49
CA GLY A 175 -18.55 6.14 2.72
C GLY A 175 -17.40 6.90 3.37
N PHE A 176 -16.42 7.32 2.57
CA PHE A 176 -15.30 8.15 3.04
C PHE A 176 -15.78 9.52 3.49
N ALA A 177 -16.67 10.15 2.73
CA ALA A 177 -17.23 11.45 3.08
C ALA A 177 -17.91 11.44 4.45
N ARG A 178 -18.75 10.41 4.72
CA ARG A 178 -19.40 10.24 6.02
C ARG A 178 -18.39 10.02 7.16
N ALA A 179 -17.35 9.22 6.93
CA ALA A 179 -16.32 8.97 7.93
C ALA A 179 -15.56 10.26 8.29
N ILE A 180 -15.18 11.06 7.30
CA ILE A 180 -14.50 12.35 7.48
C ILE A 180 -15.40 13.33 8.25
N GLN A 181 -16.68 13.47 7.85
CA GLN A 181 -17.65 14.35 8.52
C GLN A 181 -17.86 13.95 9.98
N HIS A 182 -17.98 12.65 10.25
CA HIS A 182 -18.17 12.15 11.62
C HIS A 182 -16.99 12.52 12.53
N VAL A 183 -15.77 12.32 12.04
CA VAL A 183 -14.55 12.64 12.80
C VAL A 183 -14.39 14.16 12.98
N ALA A 184 -14.69 14.96 11.96
CA ALA A 184 -14.65 16.43 12.04
C ALA A 184 -15.63 16.96 13.09
N ALA A 185 -16.85 16.45 13.11
CA ALA A 185 -17.86 16.83 14.11
C ALA A 185 -17.43 16.46 15.53
N ALA A 186 -16.80 15.31 15.74
CA ALA A 186 -16.31 14.86 17.04
C ALA A 186 -15.08 15.67 17.55
N THR A 187 -14.37 16.35 16.67
CA THR A 187 -13.22 17.20 17.02
C THR A 187 -13.65 18.64 17.35
N SER A 188 -14.86 19.04 16.96
CA SER A 188 -15.41 20.39 17.18
C SER A 188 -16.22 20.52 18.48
N LEU A 189 -16.30 19.48 19.29
CA LEU A 189 -16.89 19.55 20.63
C LEU A 189 -15.82 19.97 21.64
N PRO A 190 -16.06 21.02 22.44
CA PRO A 190 -15.13 21.60 23.40
C PRO A 190 -14.75 20.64 24.52
#